data_462f5d30ee7374da234ef0d417957b16
#
_entry.id   462f5d30ee7374da234ef0d417957b16
#
_cell.length_a   1.000
_cell.length_b   1.000
_cell.length_c   1.000
_cell.angle_alpha   90.00
_cell.angle_beta   90.00
_cell.angle_gamma   90.00
#
_symmetry.space_group_name_H-M   'P 1'
#
loop_
_entity.id
_entity.type
_entity.pdbx_description
1 polymer ?
#
loop_
_entity_poly.entity_id
_entity_poly.type
_entity_poly.pdbx_seq_one_letter_code
_entity_poly.pdbx_strand_id
1 'polypeptide(L)'
;MVYTFKQTFLPASKYSIKAPFIMTPQFITVHNTANDAPAANEISYMIGNNNQVSYHVAVDDKEIIQAIPFNRSAWHCGDGGDSTDPNALKKGNRLSIGIEICYSKSGGVRYGVAEENAVQYIAELLKQFGWGIDRVKKHQDWNGKYCPRRILSEDRWSSFLKRIEEAMKPKESDKPTEKDDGTMKFTNDTTKAAVRDYIKQSVDKKKIDKSWLDKFDQGTMTSGDFEGLKIIIAQRIK
;
A
#
# COMPACT_ATOMS: atom_id res chain seq x y z
N MET A 1 -2.34 -5.03 5.29
CA MET A 1 -0.92 -4.60 5.44
C MET A 1 -0.32 -5.40 6.58
N VAL A 2 0.89 -5.90 6.40
CA VAL A 2 1.55 -6.79 7.38
C VAL A 2 2.71 -6.08 8.10
N TYR A 3 2.99 -4.81 7.75
CA TYR A 3 4.07 -4.03 8.35
C TYR A 3 3.55 -2.84 9.17
N THR A 4 4.36 -2.39 10.13
CA THR A 4 4.14 -1.13 10.87
C THR A 4 4.95 -0.02 10.21
N PHE A 5 4.30 1.10 9.85
CA PHE A 5 5.02 2.30 9.39
C PHE A 5 5.39 3.20 10.56
N LYS A 6 6.66 3.64 10.59
CA LYS A 6 7.20 4.54 11.61
C LYS A 6 7.97 5.69 10.98
N GLN A 7 8.03 6.81 11.67
CA GLN A 7 8.89 7.93 11.33
C GLN A 7 9.89 8.14 12.47
N THR A 8 11.18 7.98 12.16
CA THR A 8 12.29 8.25 13.07
C THR A 8 13.23 9.21 12.35
N PHE A 9 12.85 10.49 12.36
CA PHE A 9 13.53 11.49 11.55
C PHE A 9 14.93 11.81 12.05
N LEU A 10 15.82 11.99 11.08
CA LEU A 10 17.15 12.56 11.25
C LEU A 10 17.02 13.93 11.92
N PRO A 11 17.79 14.19 13.02
CA PRO A 11 17.78 15.51 13.64
C PRO A 11 18.26 16.60 12.70
N ALA A 12 17.68 17.79 12.78
CA ALA A 12 18.03 18.92 11.89
C ALA A 12 19.53 19.29 11.94
N SER A 13 20.20 19.08 13.05
CA SER A 13 21.64 19.26 13.22
C SER A 13 22.49 18.36 12.30
N LYS A 14 21.93 17.27 11.79
CA LYS A 14 22.57 16.34 10.87
C LYS A 14 22.25 16.63 9.38
N TYR A 15 21.36 17.57 9.09
CA TYR A 15 20.94 17.83 7.72
C TYR A 15 22.10 18.25 6.81
N SER A 16 23.03 19.08 7.30
CA SER A 16 24.20 19.48 6.50
C SER A 16 25.07 18.29 6.05
N ILE A 17 25.06 17.20 6.81
CA ILE A 17 25.86 16.00 6.50
C ILE A 17 25.04 14.99 5.66
N LYS A 18 23.78 14.73 6.06
CA LYS A 18 22.99 13.60 5.57
C LYS A 18 21.91 13.96 4.54
N ALA A 19 21.37 15.20 4.60
CA ALA A 19 20.20 15.61 3.83
C ALA A 19 20.26 17.10 3.46
N PRO A 20 21.35 17.60 2.84
CA PRO A 20 21.65 19.04 2.80
C PRO A 20 20.72 19.85 1.90
N PHE A 21 20.17 19.26 0.86
CA PHE A 21 19.41 20.00 -0.15
C PHE A 21 17.92 19.79 -0.04
N ILE A 22 17.15 20.83 -0.34
CA ILE A 22 15.72 20.70 -0.60
C ILE A 22 15.55 19.94 -1.93
N MET A 23 14.56 19.06 -1.97
CA MET A 23 14.28 18.19 -3.10
C MET A 23 12.78 18.18 -3.41
N THR A 24 12.45 18.17 -4.69
CA THR A 24 11.14 17.71 -5.17
C THR A 24 11.36 16.35 -5.80
N PRO A 25 10.91 15.26 -5.16
CA PRO A 25 11.18 13.92 -5.65
C PRO A 25 10.46 13.68 -6.98
N GLN A 26 11.11 12.94 -7.85
CA GLN A 26 10.59 12.54 -9.17
C GLN A 26 10.67 11.04 -9.38
N PHE A 27 11.45 10.33 -8.56
CA PHE A 27 11.72 8.91 -8.68
C PHE A 27 11.78 8.24 -7.31
N ILE A 28 11.69 6.93 -7.31
CA ILE A 28 12.02 6.05 -6.19
C ILE A 28 13.22 5.21 -6.62
N THR A 29 14.26 5.16 -5.78
CA THR A 29 15.43 4.32 -6.01
C THR A 29 15.46 3.17 -5.02
N VAL A 30 15.53 1.95 -5.55
CA VAL A 30 15.56 0.70 -4.78
C VAL A 30 17.00 0.27 -4.53
N HIS A 31 17.29 -0.09 -3.28
CA HIS A 31 18.56 -0.61 -2.82
C HIS A 31 18.41 -1.91 -2.03
N ASN A 32 19.54 -2.57 -1.80
CA ASN A 32 19.69 -3.63 -0.83
C ASN A 32 20.80 -3.28 0.17
N THR A 33 20.56 -3.45 1.47
CA THR A 33 21.52 -3.10 2.53
C THR A 33 22.84 -3.86 2.50
N ALA A 34 22.89 -5.00 1.79
CA ALA A 34 24.06 -5.90 1.71
C ALA A 34 24.53 -6.48 3.08
N ASN A 35 23.65 -6.45 4.07
CA ASN A 35 23.84 -7.05 5.41
C ASN A 35 22.52 -7.70 5.86
N ASP A 36 22.45 -8.11 7.15
CA ASP A 36 21.28 -8.77 7.73
C ASP A 36 20.72 -8.02 8.96
N ALA A 37 20.96 -6.70 9.01
CA ALA A 37 20.39 -5.86 10.06
C ALA A 37 18.90 -5.56 9.78
N PRO A 38 18.07 -5.41 10.84
CA PRO A 38 16.70 -4.91 10.71
C PRO A 38 16.66 -3.41 10.42
N ALA A 39 15.52 -2.91 9.93
CA ALA A 39 15.34 -1.51 9.57
C ALA A 39 15.69 -0.54 10.70
N ALA A 40 15.31 -0.86 11.94
CA ALA A 40 15.63 -0.03 13.10
C ALA A 40 17.15 0.13 13.31
N ASN A 41 17.93 -0.93 13.11
CA ASN A 41 19.38 -0.87 13.23
C ASN A 41 20.03 -0.09 12.09
N GLU A 42 19.52 -0.28 10.86
CA GLU A 42 19.97 0.48 9.68
C GLU A 42 19.77 1.99 9.88
N ILE A 43 18.57 2.39 10.31
CA ILE A 43 18.25 3.80 10.56
C ILE A 43 19.07 4.34 11.73
N SER A 44 19.17 3.61 12.83
CA SER A 44 19.96 4.01 13.99
C SER A 44 21.44 4.22 13.63
N TYR A 45 22.02 3.30 12.85
CA TYR A 45 23.40 3.42 12.38
C TYR A 45 23.57 4.62 11.46
N MET A 46 22.66 4.82 10.48
CA MET A 46 22.70 5.96 9.57
C MET A 46 22.63 7.31 10.30
N ILE A 47 21.72 7.43 11.28
CA ILE A 47 21.57 8.66 12.09
C ILE A 47 22.77 8.87 13.01
N GLY A 48 23.31 7.79 13.60
CA GLY A 48 24.35 7.84 14.63
C GLY A 48 25.73 8.28 14.11
N ASN A 49 26.04 8.04 12.83
CA ASN A 49 27.36 8.36 12.26
C ASN A 49 27.37 9.67 11.47
N ASN A 50 28.59 10.12 11.06
CA ASN A 50 28.79 11.34 10.27
C ASN A 50 29.22 11.07 8.82
N ASN A 51 29.09 9.83 8.33
CA ASN A 51 29.39 9.52 6.94
C ASN A 51 28.37 10.17 6.01
N GLN A 52 28.81 10.59 4.82
CA GLN A 52 27.91 11.12 3.78
C GLN A 52 27.15 10.01 3.04
N VAL A 53 26.62 9.03 3.77
CA VAL A 53 25.74 7.99 3.26
C VAL A 53 24.42 8.09 4.01
N SER A 54 23.34 8.17 3.28
CA SER A 54 22.00 8.28 3.85
C SER A 54 20.94 7.85 2.84
N TYR A 55 19.76 7.50 3.31
CA TYR A 55 18.60 7.11 2.52
C TYR A 55 17.32 7.49 3.26
N HIS A 56 16.21 7.50 2.54
CA HIS A 56 14.96 8.02 3.11
C HIS A 56 14.24 6.99 3.96
N VAL A 57 14.27 5.71 3.55
CA VAL A 57 13.46 4.65 4.13
C VAL A 57 14.27 3.35 4.21
N ALA A 58 14.15 2.64 5.32
CA ALA A 58 14.55 1.24 5.45
C ALA A 58 13.30 0.36 5.65
N VAL A 59 13.31 -0.82 5.02
CA VAL A 59 12.20 -1.77 5.00
C VAL A 59 12.67 -3.13 5.44
N ASP A 60 12.04 -3.71 6.46
CA ASP A 60 12.30 -5.07 6.89
C ASP A 60 11.02 -5.94 6.91
N ASP A 61 11.12 -7.13 7.52
CA ASP A 61 10.03 -8.11 7.59
C ASP A 61 8.88 -7.70 8.53
N LYS A 62 9.02 -6.63 9.30
CA LYS A 62 8.06 -6.19 10.33
C LYS A 62 7.67 -4.72 10.18
N GLU A 63 8.61 -3.89 9.77
CA GLU A 63 8.42 -2.46 9.81
C GLU A 63 9.08 -1.73 8.63
N ILE A 64 8.54 -0.55 8.35
CA ILE A 64 9.06 0.43 7.43
C ILE A 64 9.36 1.69 8.22
N ILE A 65 10.60 2.16 8.17
CA ILE A 65 11.02 3.34 8.92
C ILE A 65 11.49 4.44 7.97
N GLN A 66 10.78 5.56 7.98
CA GLN A 66 11.22 6.77 7.29
C GLN A 66 12.12 7.60 8.20
N ALA A 67 13.32 7.93 7.72
CA ALA A 67 14.30 8.72 8.47
C ALA A 67 14.59 10.10 7.88
N ILE A 68 14.35 10.31 6.59
CA ILE A 68 14.54 11.60 5.94
C ILE A 68 13.22 12.02 5.28
N PRO A 69 12.74 13.27 5.51
CA PRO A 69 11.59 13.79 4.80
C PRO A 69 11.79 13.78 3.29
N PHE A 70 10.76 13.45 2.51
CA PHE A 70 10.88 13.31 1.05
C PHE A 70 11.17 14.62 0.31
N ASN A 71 10.99 15.76 0.95
CA ASN A 71 11.38 17.05 0.41
C ASN A 71 12.85 17.41 0.68
N ARG A 72 13.68 16.45 1.09
CA ARG A 72 15.12 16.63 1.27
C ARG A 72 15.89 15.54 0.52
N SER A 73 17.09 15.90 0.04
CA SER A 73 18.00 14.94 -0.61
C SER A 73 18.56 13.92 0.39
N ALA A 74 19.06 12.80 -0.14
CA ALA A 74 19.86 11.85 0.62
C ALA A 74 21.04 11.36 -0.22
N TRP A 75 22.11 10.86 0.42
CA TRP A 75 23.33 10.41 -0.23
C TRP A 75 23.30 8.91 -0.47
N HIS A 76 22.60 8.43 -1.52
CA HIS A 76 22.37 6.99 -1.73
C HIS A 76 22.68 6.45 -3.14
N CYS A 77 22.66 7.30 -4.19
CA CYS A 77 22.83 6.79 -5.55
C CYS A 77 23.63 7.71 -6.48
N GLY A 78 24.32 8.68 -5.89
CA GLY A 78 25.18 9.61 -6.62
C GLY A 78 24.44 10.78 -7.29
N ASP A 79 25.20 11.80 -7.63
CA ASP A 79 24.72 13.00 -8.33
C ASP A 79 25.12 13.02 -9.82
N GLY A 80 25.60 11.89 -10.34
CA GLY A 80 25.80 11.67 -11.77
C GLY A 80 27.16 12.11 -12.32
N GLY A 81 28.16 12.36 -11.45
CA GLY A 81 29.54 12.62 -11.88
C GLY A 81 30.37 11.36 -12.18
N ASP A 82 29.98 10.21 -11.62
CA ASP A 82 30.85 9.04 -11.52
C ASP A 82 30.50 7.90 -12.47
N SER A 83 29.45 8.03 -13.27
CA SER A 83 29.06 6.97 -14.21
C SER A 83 29.80 7.10 -15.53
N THR A 84 30.45 6.03 -15.97
CA THR A 84 31.00 5.86 -17.31
C THR A 84 29.93 5.51 -18.35
N ASP A 85 28.69 5.19 -17.89
CA ASP A 85 27.57 4.92 -18.79
C ASP A 85 26.96 6.24 -19.28
N PRO A 86 27.02 6.54 -20.60
CA PRO A 86 26.46 7.76 -21.17
C PRO A 86 24.94 7.86 -21.02
N ASN A 87 24.25 6.74 -20.77
CA ASN A 87 22.81 6.68 -20.57
C ASN A 87 22.41 6.74 -19.10
N ALA A 88 23.37 6.80 -18.16
CA ALA A 88 23.06 6.87 -16.74
C ALA A 88 22.27 8.13 -16.41
N LEU A 89 21.26 7.96 -15.57
CA LEU A 89 20.52 9.09 -15.00
C LEU A 89 21.48 9.93 -14.14
N LYS A 90 21.22 11.24 -14.07
CA LYS A 90 22.04 12.17 -13.28
C LYS A 90 21.22 12.74 -12.13
N LYS A 91 21.91 13.13 -11.05
CA LYS A 91 21.32 13.77 -9.85
C LYS A 91 20.39 12.86 -9.03
N GLY A 92 20.67 11.57 -8.98
CA GLY A 92 19.83 10.60 -8.24
C GLY A 92 19.59 10.99 -6.79
N ASN A 93 20.61 11.46 -6.08
CA ASN A 93 20.50 11.93 -4.70
C ASN A 93 19.53 13.10 -4.51
N ARG A 94 19.29 13.88 -5.56
CA ARG A 94 18.47 15.11 -5.53
C ARG A 94 17.12 14.97 -6.21
N LEU A 95 16.84 13.80 -6.78
CA LEU A 95 15.63 13.55 -7.55
C LEU A 95 14.87 12.32 -7.06
N SER A 96 15.48 11.48 -6.22
CA SER A 96 14.84 10.22 -5.86
C SER A 96 14.76 9.94 -4.36
N ILE A 97 13.70 9.26 -3.99
CA ILE A 97 13.48 8.68 -2.66
C ILE A 97 14.24 7.36 -2.59
N GLY A 98 15.30 7.27 -1.77
CA GLY A 98 16.06 6.04 -1.58
C GLY A 98 15.39 5.11 -0.59
N ILE A 99 15.14 3.86 -1.00
CA ILE A 99 14.55 2.80 -0.19
C ILE A 99 15.51 1.63 -0.09
N GLU A 100 15.92 1.28 1.12
CA GLU A 100 16.79 0.15 1.45
C GLU A 100 15.97 -1.07 1.90
N ILE A 101 16.13 -2.19 1.20
CA ILE A 101 15.52 -3.49 1.59
C ILE A 101 16.52 -4.26 2.42
N CYS A 102 16.14 -4.56 3.66
CA CYS A 102 16.97 -5.22 4.67
C CYS A 102 17.16 -6.73 4.44
N TYR A 103 18.04 -7.39 5.21
CA TYR A 103 18.35 -8.83 5.21
C TYR A 103 18.86 -9.37 3.86
N SER A 104 19.38 -8.52 3.03
CA SER A 104 19.72 -8.89 1.65
C SER A 104 20.99 -9.74 1.53
N LYS A 105 21.81 -9.85 2.57
CA LYS A 105 23.02 -10.69 2.59
C LYS A 105 22.67 -12.17 2.64
N SER A 106 22.00 -12.62 3.68
CA SER A 106 21.58 -14.02 3.83
C SER A 106 20.36 -14.38 2.99
N GLY A 107 19.44 -13.43 2.79
CA GLY A 107 18.19 -13.69 2.08
C GLY A 107 17.19 -14.51 2.91
N GLY A 108 16.58 -15.53 2.27
CA GLY A 108 15.62 -16.41 2.93
C GLY A 108 14.28 -15.75 3.20
N VAL A 109 13.51 -16.32 4.14
CA VAL A 109 12.12 -15.92 4.41
C VAL A 109 12.01 -14.46 4.84
N ARG A 110 12.90 -13.98 5.73
CA ARG A 110 12.87 -12.59 6.21
C ARG A 110 13.08 -11.59 5.09
N TYR A 111 14.05 -11.84 4.22
CA TYR A 111 14.27 -11.00 3.05
C TYR A 111 13.07 -11.02 2.11
N GLY A 112 12.48 -12.20 1.86
CA GLY A 112 11.29 -12.32 1.01
C GLY A 112 10.13 -11.48 1.53
N VAL A 113 9.90 -11.46 2.84
CA VAL A 113 8.87 -10.62 3.47
C VAL A 113 9.25 -9.13 3.41
N ALA A 114 10.51 -8.77 3.66
CA ALA A 114 11.00 -7.40 3.55
C ALA A 114 10.85 -6.86 2.11
N GLU A 115 11.16 -7.69 1.10
CA GLU A 115 10.99 -7.34 -0.31
C GLU A 115 9.50 -7.15 -0.65
N GLU A 116 8.60 -8.01 -0.14
CA GLU A 116 7.16 -7.84 -0.35
C GLU A 116 6.62 -6.58 0.32
N ASN A 117 7.06 -6.27 1.55
CA ASN A 117 6.72 -5.03 2.22
C ASN A 117 7.21 -3.80 1.41
N ALA A 118 8.39 -3.88 0.81
CA ALA A 118 8.90 -2.83 -0.08
C ALA A 118 8.05 -2.70 -1.36
N VAL A 119 7.61 -3.79 -1.97
CA VAL A 119 6.69 -3.79 -3.12
C VAL A 119 5.40 -3.04 -2.78
N GLN A 120 4.76 -3.37 -1.66
CA GLN A 120 3.53 -2.72 -1.23
C GLN A 120 3.74 -1.24 -0.94
N TYR A 121 4.79 -0.89 -0.21
CA TYR A 121 5.09 0.50 0.14
C TYR A 121 5.46 1.37 -1.07
N ILE A 122 6.23 0.84 -2.02
CA ILE A 122 6.55 1.54 -3.27
C ILE A 122 5.27 1.79 -4.06
N ALA A 123 4.36 0.81 -4.15
CA ALA A 123 3.07 0.98 -4.81
C ALA A 123 2.22 2.08 -4.14
N GLU A 124 2.24 2.17 -2.81
CA GLU A 124 1.57 3.24 -2.07
C GLU A 124 2.18 4.62 -2.38
N LEU A 125 3.51 4.73 -2.41
CA LEU A 125 4.19 5.97 -2.76
C LEU A 125 3.90 6.38 -4.21
N LEU A 126 3.91 5.45 -5.17
CA LEU A 126 3.57 5.75 -6.56
C LEU A 126 2.14 6.30 -6.68
N LYS A 127 1.19 5.71 -5.97
CA LYS A 127 -0.20 6.22 -5.90
C LYS A 127 -0.26 7.61 -5.27
N GLN A 128 0.45 7.81 -4.16
CA GLN A 128 0.48 9.10 -3.44
C GLN A 128 1.02 10.24 -4.31
N PHE A 129 2.05 9.97 -5.11
CA PHE A 129 2.66 10.96 -5.98
C PHE A 129 2.02 11.04 -7.37
N GLY A 130 1.07 10.16 -7.71
CA GLY A 130 0.48 10.08 -9.04
C GLY A 130 1.48 9.60 -10.11
N TRP A 131 2.42 8.72 -9.74
CA TRP A 131 3.49 8.23 -10.60
C TRP A 131 3.19 6.84 -11.17
N GLY A 132 3.71 6.59 -12.37
CA GLY A 132 3.75 5.25 -12.98
C GLY A 132 4.99 4.47 -12.53
N ILE A 133 5.04 3.19 -12.95
CA ILE A 133 6.16 2.28 -12.64
C ILE A 133 7.50 2.74 -13.23
N ASP A 134 7.48 3.54 -14.27
CA ASP A 134 8.64 4.17 -14.90
C ASP A 134 9.44 5.05 -13.93
N ARG A 135 8.85 5.45 -12.81
CA ARG A 135 9.49 6.23 -11.74
C ARG A 135 10.26 5.38 -10.74
N VAL A 136 10.16 4.05 -10.80
CA VAL A 136 10.97 3.15 -9.97
C VAL A 136 12.26 2.82 -10.68
N LYS A 137 13.38 3.15 -10.03
CA LYS A 137 14.74 2.96 -10.55
C LYS A 137 15.55 2.08 -9.62
N LYS A 138 16.49 1.35 -10.16
CA LYS A 138 17.55 0.71 -9.38
C LYS A 138 18.74 1.66 -9.22
N HIS A 139 19.52 1.49 -8.16
CA HIS A 139 20.76 2.29 -7.98
C HIS A 139 21.65 2.23 -9.22
N GLN A 140 21.71 1.06 -9.87
CA GLN A 140 22.50 0.85 -11.09
C GLN A 140 22.15 1.83 -12.22
N ASP A 141 20.89 2.29 -12.31
CA ASP A 141 20.48 3.23 -13.36
C ASP A 141 21.11 4.62 -13.20
N TRP A 142 21.59 4.97 -12.00
CA TRP A 142 22.15 6.28 -11.70
C TRP A 142 23.65 6.38 -11.92
N ASN A 143 24.41 5.36 -11.50
CA ASN A 143 25.88 5.43 -11.54
C ASN A 143 26.56 4.08 -11.86
N GLY A 144 25.80 3.09 -12.30
CA GLY A 144 26.33 1.77 -12.69
C GLY A 144 26.58 0.79 -11.53
N LYS A 145 26.46 1.22 -10.26
CA LYS A 145 26.68 0.34 -9.11
C LYS A 145 25.67 -0.82 -9.13
N TYR A 146 26.18 -2.07 -9.06
CA TYR A 146 25.35 -3.28 -9.07
C TYR A 146 24.51 -3.39 -7.79
N CYS A 147 23.40 -2.68 -7.77
CA CYS A 147 22.44 -2.58 -6.67
C CYS A 147 21.04 -2.24 -7.24
N PRO A 148 19.96 -2.88 -6.76
CA PRO A 148 19.82 -3.79 -5.60
C PRO A 148 20.39 -5.18 -5.89
N ARG A 149 21.46 -5.52 -5.19
CA ARG A 149 22.32 -6.66 -5.56
C ARG A 149 21.59 -8.00 -5.63
N ARG A 150 20.75 -8.32 -4.62
CA ARG A 150 20.03 -9.60 -4.55
C ARG A 150 19.01 -9.73 -5.67
N ILE A 151 18.22 -8.71 -5.90
CA ILE A 151 17.21 -8.69 -6.96
C ILE A 151 17.89 -8.87 -8.34
N LEU A 152 19.03 -8.19 -8.55
CA LEU A 152 19.76 -8.26 -9.80
C LEU A 152 20.47 -9.61 -10.00
N SER A 153 21.10 -10.17 -8.96
CA SER A 153 21.82 -11.44 -9.05
C SER A 153 20.89 -12.65 -9.29
N GLU A 154 19.62 -12.52 -8.93
CA GLU A 154 18.58 -13.51 -9.14
C GLU A 154 17.72 -13.21 -10.38
N ASP A 155 18.13 -12.23 -11.20
CA ASP A 155 17.43 -11.78 -12.43
C ASP A 155 15.94 -11.46 -12.21
N ARG A 156 15.62 -10.84 -11.04
CA ARG A 156 14.22 -10.60 -10.63
C ARG A 156 13.75 -9.16 -10.77
N TRP A 157 14.55 -8.26 -11.38
CA TRP A 157 14.15 -6.86 -11.48
C TRP A 157 12.81 -6.67 -12.20
N SER A 158 12.62 -7.32 -13.34
CA SER A 158 11.38 -7.22 -14.10
C SER A 158 10.17 -7.78 -13.34
N SER A 159 10.35 -8.90 -12.64
CA SER A 159 9.28 -9.47 -11.79
C SER A 159 8.99 -8.61 -10.56
N PHE A 160 10.00 -7.96 -9.98
CA PHE A 160 9.83 -7.00 -8.88
C PHE A 160 8.99 -5.80 -9.32
N LEU A 161 9.27 -5.20 -10.48
CA LEU A 161 8.45 -4.11 -11.04
C LEU A 161 7.02 -4.57 -11.31
N LYS A 162 6.84 -5.75 -11.89
CA LYS A 162 5.51 -6.31 -12.15
C LYS A 162 4.69 -6.49 -10.87
N ARG A 163 5.30 -6.92 -9.77
CA ARG A 163 4.64 -7.05 -8.47
C ARG A 163 4.20 -5.68 -7.93
N ILE A 164 5.00 -4.62 -8.13
CA ILE A 164 4.61 -3.26 -7.76
C ILE A 164 3.41 -2.80 -8.60
N GLU A 165 3.42 -3.03 -9.91
CA GLU A 165 2.27 -2.71 -10.79
C GLU A 165 1.00 -3.44 -10.37
N GLU A 166 1.09 -4.72 -10.00
CA GLU A 166 -0.05 -5.48 -9.48
C GLU A 166 -0.56 -4.87 -8.14
N ALA A 167 0.35 -4.47 -7.25
CA ALA A 167 0.00 -3.82 -5.99
C ALA A 167 -0.60 -2.41 -6.16
N MET A 168 -0.34 -1.75 -7.30
CA MET A 168 -0.96 -0.48 -7.65
C MET A 168 -2.42 -0.62 -8.10
N LYS A 169 -2.82 -1.78 -8.57
CA LYS A 169 -4.21 -1.99 -9.00
C LYS A 169 -5.16 -1.83 -7.80
N PRO A 170 -6.36 -1.28 -8.02
CA PRO A 170 -7.38 -1.28 -6.98
C PRO A 170 -7.62 -2.71 -6.52
N LYS A 171 -7.55 -2.96 -5.23
CA LYS A 171 -7.99 -4.25 -4.69
C LYS A 171 -9.48 -4.38 -4.96
N GLU A 172 -9.96 -5.61 -5.19
CA GLU A 172 -11.39 -5.86 -5.38
C GLU A 172 -12.24 -5.35 -4.20
N SER A 173 -11.61 -5.27 -2.99
CA SER A 173 -12.19 -4.63 -1.80
C SER A 173 -12.26 -3.10 -1.89
N ASP A 174 -11.53 -2.46 -2.80
CA ASP A 174 -11.49 -1.00 -2.97
C ASP A 174 -12.42 -0.53 -4.12
N LYS A 175 -13.04 -1.48 -4.85
CA LYS A 175 -14.22 -1.12 -5.65
C LYS A 175 -15.20 -0.48 -4.69
N PRO A 176 -15.76 0.72 -5.02
CA PRO A 176 -16.87 1.25 -4.26
C PRO A 176 -17.85 0.08 -4.18
N THR A 177 -18.09 -0.46 -3.00
CA THR A 177 -19.28 -1.26 -2.78
C THR A 177 -20.38 -0.40 -3.38
N GLU A 178 -21.10 -0.90 -4.40
CA GLU A 178 -22.35 -0.27 -4.81
C GLU A 178 -22.95 0.21 -3.51
N LYS A 179 -23.22 1.52 -3.41
CA LYS A 179 -23.76 2.08 -2.17
C LYS A 179 -24.85 1.10 -1.78
N ASP A 180 -24.65 0.40 -0.66
CA ASP A 180 -25.68 -0.49 -0.17
C ASP A 180 -26.87 0.44 0.04
N ASP A 181 -27.78 0.41 -0.92
CA ASP A 181 -29.02 1.18 -0.91
C ASP A 181 -29.94 0.69 0.21
N GLY A 182 -29.42 -0.24 1.04
CA GLY A 182 -30.12 -0.89 2.12
C GLY A 182 -31.17 -1.89 1.65
N THR A 183 -31.32 -2.11 0.34
CA THR A 183 -32.30 -3.06 -0.18
C THR A 183 -31.94 -4.49 0.23
N MET A 184 -32.95 -5.30 0.50
CA MET A 184 -32.78 -6.68 0.94
C MET A 184 -32.10 -7.53 -0.12
N LYS A 185 -30.95 -8.13 0.22
CA LYS A 185 -30.24 -9.11 -0.61
C LYS A 185 -30.47 -10.52 -0.05
N PHE A 186 -30.78 -11.46 -0.92
CA PHE A 186 -31.04 -12.85 -0.54
C PHE A 186 -29.92 -13.76 -1.06
N THR A 187 -29.47 -14.70 -0.23
CA THR A 187 -28.44 -15.67 -0.60
C THR A 187 -28.95 -16.75 -1.54
N ASN A 188 -30.25 -16.95 -1.60
CA ASN A 188 -30.93 -17.94 -2.48
C ASN A 188 -32.42 -17.64 -2.64
N ASP A 189 -33.01 -18.21 -3.68
CA ASP A 189 -34.44 -18.04 -4.00
C ASP A 189 -35.38 -18.61 -2.93
N THR A 190 -34.98 -19.64 -2.23
CA THR A 190 -35.81 -20.25 -1.15
C THR A 190 -36.02 -19.25 -0.02
N THR A 191 -34.96 -18.58 0.44
CA THR A 191 -35.02 -17.54 1.48
C THR A 191 -35.88 -16.35 1.00
N LYS A 192 -35.69 -15.92 -0.25
CA LYS A 192 -36.50 -14.85 -0.85
C LYS A 192 -37.99 -15.21 -0.87
N ALA A 193 -38.30 -16.41 -1.30
CA ALA A 193 -39.69 -16.91 -1.34
C ALA A 193 -40.31 -16.99 0.05
N ALA A 194 -39.57 -17.46 1.05
CA ALA A 194 -40.06 -17.55 2.43
C ALA A 194 -40.40 -16.18 3.04
N VAL A 195 -39.54 -15.17 2.78
CA VAL A 195 -39.79 -13.79 3.23
C VAL A 195 -41.01 -13.20 2.51
N ARG A 196 -41.10 -13.41 1.19
CA ARG A 196 -42.29 -12.99 0.44
C ARG A 196 -43.58 -13.57 0.97
N ASP A 197 -43.58 -14.88 1.26
CA ASP A 197 -44.75 -15.57 1.77
C ASP A 197 -45.15 -15.07 3.17
N TYR A 198 -44.20 -14.81 4.06
CA TYR A 198 -44.44 -14.19 5.37
C TYR A 198 -45.13 -12.83 5.24
N ILE A 199 -44.65 -11.96 4.33
CA ILE A 199 -45.28 -10.65 4.06
C ILE A 199 -46.67 -10.82 3.51
N LYS A 200 -46.86 -11.72 2.51
CA LYS A 200 -48.15 -12.00 1.89
C LYS A 200 -49.19 -12.49 2.90
N GLN A 201 -48.85 -13.47 3.72
CA GLN A 201 -49.73 -13.96 4.79
C GLN A 201 -50.13 -12.86 5.78
N SER A 202 -49.23 -11.91 6.04
CA SER A 202 -49.51 -10.79 6.95
C SER A 202 -50.48 -9.78 6.33
N VAL A 203 -50.39 -9.58 5.00
CA VAL A 203 -51.34 -8.77 4.22
C VAL A 203 -52.69 -9.45 4.19
N ASP A 204 -52.75 -10.75 3.86
CA ASP A 204 -53.98 -11.51 3.78
C ASP A 204 -54.76 -11.54 5.13
N LYS A 205 -54.01 -11.53 6.23
CA LYS A 205 -54.56 -11.40 7.60
C LYS A 205 -54.87 -9.97 8.02
N LYS A 206 -54.76 -9.00 7.11
CA LYS A 206 -54.96 -7.55 7.36
C LYS A 206 -54.12 -6.99 8.50
N LYS A 207 -52.95 -7.58 8.76
CA LYS A 207 -52.00 -7.08 9.77
C LYS A 207 -51.14 -5.95 9.26
N ILE A 208 -50.92 -5.90 7.95
CA ILE A 208 -50.13 -4.84 7.27
C ILE A 208 -50.81 -4.50 5.94
N ASP A 209 -50.48 -3.32 5.40
CA ASP A 209 -50.98 -2.86 4.11
C ASP A 209 -50.30 -3.59 2.95
N LYS A 210 -51.01 -3.71 1.82
CA LYS A 210 -50.53 -4.37 0.61
C LYS A 210 -49.26 -3.70 0.02
N SER A 211 -49.08 -2.41 0.22
CA SER A 211 -47.93 -1.66 -0.25
C SER A 211 -46.58 -2.26 0.20
N TRP A 212 -46.56 -2.98 1.31
CA TRP A 212 -45.35 -3.68 1.76
C TRP A 212 -45.01 -4.89 0.89
N LEU A 213 -46.00 -5.61 0.40
CA LEU A 213 -45.77 -6.71 -0.57
C LEU A 213 -45.30 -6.14 -1.93
N ASP A 214 -45.93 -5.05 -2.37
CA ASP A 214 -45.58 -4.38 -3.62
C ASP A 214 -44.13 -3.84 -3.55
N LYS A 215 -43.73 -3.26 -2.40
CA LYS A 215 -42.34 -2.79 -2.16
C LYS A 215 -41.34 -3.94 -2.19
N PHE A 216 -41.68 -5.11 -1.63
CA PHE A 216 -40.86 -6.32 -1.69
C PHE A 216 -40.69 -6.82 -3.13
N ASP A 217 -41.81 -6.95 -3.88
CA ASP A 217 -41.84 -7.49 -5.23
C ASP A 217 -41.10 -6.57 -6.23
N GLN A 218 -41.08 -5.25 -5.98
CA GLN A 218 -40.30 -4.26 -6.73
C GLN A 218 -38.81 -4.26 -6.36
N GLY A 219 -38.39 -5.01 -5.34
CA GLY A 219 -37.00 -5.03 -4.90
C GLY A 219 -36.52 -3.75 -4.21
N THR A 220 -37.45 -2.90 -3.74
CA THR A 220 -37.16 -1.61 -3.08
C THR A 220 -37.24 -1.67 -1.55
N MET A 221 -37.60 -2.82 -0.98
CA MET A 221 -37.65 -3.01 0.46
C MET A 221 -36.25 -3.10 1.04
N THR A 222 -35.96 -2.29 2.04
CA THR A 222 -34.67 -2.34 2.77
C THR A 222 -34.70 -3.38 3.91
N SER A 223 -33.52 -3.79 4.38
CA SER A 223 -33.42 -4.64 5.57
C SER A 223 -34.03 -3.96 6.80
N GLY A 224 -33.89 -2.65 6.95
CA GLY A 224 -34.51 -1.86 8.02
C GLY A 224 -36.03 -1.84 7.93
N ASP A 225 -36.58 -1.71 6.72
CA ASP A 225 -38.05 -1.81 6.49
C ASP A 225 -38.57 -3.17 6.97
N PHE A 226 -37.87 -4.25 6.61
CA PHE A 226 -38.32 -5.61 6.99
C PHE A 226 -38.23 -5.85 8.51
N GLU A 227 -37.17 -5.38 9.17
CA GLU A 227 -37.07 -5.46 10.62
C GLU A 227 -38.21 -4.69 11.32
N GLY A 228 -38.47 -3.46 10.89
CA GLY A 228 -39.57 -2.65 11.38
C GLY A 228 -40.95 -3.34 11.14
N LEU A 229 -41.12 -3.95 9.96
CA LEU A 229 -42.35 -4.67 9.61
C LEU A 229 -42.60 -5.89 10.50
N LYS A 230 -41.56 -6.64 10.85
CA LYS A 230 -41.67 -7.77 11.81
C LYS A 230 -42.19 -7.32 13.18
N ILE A 231 -41.71 -6.17 13.67
CA ILE A 231 -42.16 -5.59 14.94
C ILE A 231 -43.63 -5.21 14.85
N ILE A 232 -44.06 -4.54 13.78
CA ILE A 232 -45.46 -4.16 13.56
C ILE A 232 -46.38 -5.36 13.51
N ILE A 233 -45.96 -6.42 12.77
CA ILE A 233 -46.73 -7.65 12.68
C ILE A 233 -46.86 -8.31 14.06
N ALA A 234 -45.76 -8.40 14.82
CA ALA A 234 -45.76 -9.01 16.15
C ALA A 234 -46.67 -8.26 17.13
N GLN A 235 -46.74 -6.93 17.09
CA GLN A 235 -47.65 -6.14 17.94
C GLN A 235 -49.13 -6.33 17.59
N ARG A 236 -49.46 -6.77 16.37
CA ARG A 236 -50.81 -6.99 15.90
C ARG A 236 -51.26 -8.47 15.96
N ILE A 237 -50.46 -9.31 16.62
CA ILE A 237 -50.82 -10.65 17.01
C ILE A 237 -51.57 -10.55 18.36
N LYS A 238 -52.86 -10.22 18.31
CA LYS A 238 -53.83 -10.50 19.38
C LYS A 238 -54.92 -11.39 18.83
#